data_187f33d118caea6fc69fd5e033dd0239
#
_entry.id   187f33d118caea6fc69fd5e033dd0239
#
_cell.length_a   1.000
_cell.length_b   1.000
_cell.length_c   1.000
_cell.angle_alpha   90.00
_cell.angle_beta   90.00
_cell.angle_gamma   90.00
#
_symmetry.space_group_name_H-M   'P 1'
#
loop_
_entity.id
_entity.type
_entity.pdbx_description
1 polymer ?
#
loop_
_entity_poly.entity_id
_entity_poly.type
_entity_poly.pdbx_seq_one_letter_code
_entity_poly.pdbx_strand_id
1 'polypeptide(L)'
;MKKIDMDVDETTVAERSLVILDRVKHLESMGYTFEGADASVELMVLHSTQNYCLPFRVLDYTAQIYDTDVDSASPVISKMENDNSTSAKTNLARATVNVRVLDDPNHEDDFLDRLEVAEGNSPVDALANALKKALVPSYPELETLQLIDYKVRILDPASAKAAATRVMIEFKDNCTDQQWTTVSVDRNIISASLNALVDGFEYALKGVESGCFIDDF
;
A
#
# COMPACT_ATOMS: atom_id res chain seq x y z
N MET A 1 26.62 -5.08 19.27
CA MET A 1 25.33 -5.32 19.94
C MET A 1 25.20 -4.34 21.09
N LYS A 2 24.70 -3.12 20.85
CA LYS A 2 24.41 -2.14 21.90
C LYS A 2 22.96 -2.34 22.32
N LYS A 3 22.74 -2.82 23.52
CA LYS A 3 21.44 -2.82 24.18
C LYS A 3 21.04 -1.35 24.35
N ILE A 4 20.01 -0.91 23.63
CA ILE A 4 19.33 0.33 23.92
C ILE A 4 18.45 0.02 25.13
N ASP A 5 18.91 0.45 26.30
CA ASP A 5 18.10 0.49 27.51
C ASP A 5 17.07 1.61 27.31
N MET A 6 15.90 1.22 26.81
CA MET A 6 14.73 2.10 26.78
C MET A 6 14.10 2.05 28.18
N ASP A 7 14.53 2.95 29.05
CA ASP A 7 13.75 3.36 30.22
C ASP A 7 12.54 4.17 29.71
N VAL A 8 11.56 3.47 29.11
CA VAL A 8 10.30 4.09 28.68
C VAL A 8 9.45 4.24 29.92
N ASP A 9 9.31 5.48 30.39
CA ASP A 9 8.46 5.84 31.52
C ASP A 9 7.04 5.26 31.28
N GLU A 10 6.53 4.47 32.25
CA GLU A 10 5.20 3.82 32.14
C GLU A 10 4.07 4.81 31.86
N THR A 11 4.20 6.06 32.30
CA THR A 11 3.26 7.15 32.02
C THR A 11 3.21 7.49 30.54
N THR A 12 4.36 7.56 29.88
CA THR A 12 4.48 7.83 28.44
C THR A 12 3.90 6.70 27.59
N VAL A 13 4.05 5.44 28.01
CA VAL A 13 3.45 4.28 27.32
C VAL A 13 1.92 4.30 27.43
N ALA A 14 1.40 4.61 28.62
CA ALA A 14 -0.05 4.70 28.83
C ALA A 14 -0.69 5.83 28.01
N GLU A 15 -0.07 6.99 27.97
CA GLU A 15 -0.54 8.13 27.15
C GLU A 15 -0.53 7.79 25.66
N ARG A 16 0.54 7.20 25.13
CA ARG A 16 0.62 6.76 23.73
C ARG A 16 -0.45 5.71 23.40
N SER A 17 -0.68 4.75 24.30
CA SER A 17 -1.71 3.72 24.11
C SER A 17 -3.10 4.32 24.01
N LEU A 18 -3.41 5.37 24.77
CA LEU A 18 -4.70 6.09 24.69
C LEU A 18 -4.84 6.82 23.36
N VAL A 19 -3.78 7.48 22.88
CA VAL A 19 -3.78 8.16 21.57
C VAL A 19 -4.01 7.16 20.43
N ILE A 20 -3.32 6.03 20.46
CA ILE A 20 -3.50 4.97 19.44
C ILE A 20 -4.92 4.42 19.49
N LEU A 21 -5.47 4.14 20.68
CA LEU A 21 -6.82 3.65 20.83
C LEU A 21 -7.87 4.63 20.30
N ASP A 22 -7.70 5.93 20.54
CA ASP A 22 -8.57 6.97 20.01
C ASP A 22 -8.46 7.05 18.48
N ARG A 23 -7.26 6.97 17.94
CA ARG A 23 -7.02 6.89 16.48
C ARG A 23 -7.71 5.69 15.86
N VAL A 24 -7.56 4.50 16.44
CA VAL A 24 -8.23 3.27 15.98
C VAL A 24 -9.75 3.46 15.94
N LYS A 25 -10.36 3.94 17.04
CA LYS A 25 -11.81 4.20 17.09
C LYS A 25 -12.25 5.22 16.05
N HIS A 26 -11.47 6.27 15.84
CA HIS A 26 -11.76 7.26 14.81
C HIS A 26 -11.74 6.64 13.41
N LEU A 27 -10.71 5.86 13.08
CA LEU A 27 -10.60 5.16 11.80
C LEU A 27 -11.72 4.13 11.61
N GLU A 28 -12.09 3.38 12.66
CA GLU A 28 -13.22 2.45 12.61
C GLU A 28 -14.54 3.17 12.30
N SER A 29 -14.73 4.39 12.85
CA SER A 29 -15.91 5.22 12.53
C SER A 29 -15.95 5.65 11.06
N MET A 30 -14.80 5.72 10.39
CA MET A 30 -14.67 5.98 8.95
C MET A 30 -14.78 4.73 8.09
N GLY A 31 -14.92 3.55 8.70
CA GLY A 31 -15.13 2.30 8.00
C GLY A 31 -13.89 1.39 7.91
N TYR A 32 -12.79 1.71 8.57
CA TYR A 32 -11.68 0.79 8.72
C TYR A 32 -12.10 -0.45 9.52
N THR A 33 -11.41 -1.55 9.34
CA THR A 33 -11.47 -2.72 10.21
C THR A 33 -10.04 -3.24 10.39
N PHE A 34 -9.67 -3.44 11.62
CA PHE A 34 -8.32 -3.92 11.94
C PHE A 34 -8.33 -5.43 12.26
N GLU A 35 -9.50 -6.06 12.22
CA GLU A 35 -9.60 -7.51 12.32
C GLU A 35 -8.93 -8.14 11.07
N GLY A 36 -7.81 -8.84 11.29
CA GLY A 36 -7.00 -9.42 10.24
C GLY A 36 -6.12 -8.41 9.46
N ALA A 37 -5.94 -7.18 9.97
CA ALA A 37 -5.04 -6.17 9.40
C ALA A 37 -4.02 -5.68 10.44
N ASP A 38 -3.34 -6.63 11.07
CA ASP A 38 -2.41 -6.37 12.17
C ASP A 38 -1.26 -5.45 11.78
N ALA A 39 -0.80 -5.54 10.52
CA ALA A 39 0.26 -4.67 10.00
C ALA A 39 -0.12 -3.18 10.03
N SER A 40 -1.38 -2.84 9.70
CA SER A 40 -1.84 -1.44 9.77
C SER A 40 -1.86 -0.92 11.21
N VAL A 41 -2.17 -1.78 12.20
CA VAL A 41 -2.10 -1.40 13.62
C VAL A 41 -0.64 -1.22 14.06
N GLU A 42 0.25 -2.13 13.68
CA GLU A 42 1.68 -2.00 14.00
C GLU A 42 2.28 -0.73 13.40
N LEU A 43 1.94 -0.39 12.14
CA LEU A 43 2.38 0.86 11.52
C LEU A 43 1.89 2.09 12.28
N MET A 44 0.63 2.12 12.74
CA MET A 44 0.14 3.21 13.58
C MET A 44 0.94 3.36 14.88
N VAL A 45 1.36 2.24 15.48
CA VAL A 45 2.22 2.25 16.67
C VAL A 45 3.61 2.80 16.31
N LEU A 46 4.20 2.35 15.21
CA LEU A 46 5.50 2.82 14.72
C LEU A 46 5.47 4.32 14.42
N HIS A 47 4.47 4.81 13.69
CA HIS A 47 4.31 6.23 13.38
C HIS A 47 4.08 7.11 14.63
N SER A 48 3.63 6.53 15.74
CA SER A 48 3.50 7.24 17.02
C SER A 48 4.83 7.37 17.78
N THR A 49 5.89 6.73 17.34
CA THR A 49 7.21 6.81 17.95
C THR A 49 7.97 8.04 17.44
N GLN A 50 8.58 8.81 18.36
CA GLN A 50 9.24 10.08 18.03
C GLN A 50 10.42 9.98 17.04
N ASN A 51 10.96 8.79 16.85
CA ASN A 51 12.14 8.54 16.00
C ASN A 51 11.82 7.59 14.84
N TYR A 52 10.53 7.39 14.53
CA TYR A 52 10.18 6.59 13.36
C TYR A 52 10.37 7.41 12.10
N CYS A 53 11.06 6.83 11.16
CA CYS A 53 11.37 7.42 9.89
C CYS A 53 10.68 6.63 8.78
N LEU A 54 9.94 7.33 7.92
CA LEU A 54 9.37 6.73 6.74
C LEU A 54 10.50 6.29 5.80
N PRO A 55 10.49 5.05 5.28
CA PRO A 55 11.52 4.59 4.36
C PRO A 55 11.40 5.26 2.98
N PHE A 56 10.20 5.65 2.57
CA PHE A 56 9.94 6.32 1.30
C PHE A 56 8.64 7.12 1.36
N ARG A 57 8.43 7.99 0.37
CA ARG A 57 7.20 8.77 0.20
C ARG A 57 6.75 8.74 -1.26
N VAL A 58 5.48 8.41 -1.52
CA VAL A 58 4.88 8.58 -2.84
C VAL A 58 4.50 10.03 -3.04
N LEU A 59 5.05 10.66 -4.08
CA LEU A 59 4.81 12.06 -4.42
C LEU A 59 3.58 12.23 -5.30
N ASP A 60 3.46 11.39 -6.34
CA ASP A 60 2.32 11.34 -7.23
C ASP A 60 2.21 9.96 -7.91
N TYR A 61 1.04 9.71 -8.51
CA TYR A 61 0.79 8.48 -9.25
C TYR A 61 -0.30 8.65 -10.29
N THR A 62 -0.28 7.81 -11.31
CA THR A 62 -1.38 7.62 -12.25
C THR A 62 -1.60 6.14 -12.51
N ALA A 63 -2.86 5.76 -12.77
CA ALA A 63 -3.19 4.42 -13.24
C ALA A 63 -4.15 4.54 -14.43
N GLN A 64 -3.85 3.86 -15.52
CA GLN A 64 -4.61 3.88 -16.75
C GLN A 64 -4.97 2.46 -17.18
N ILE A 65 -6.19 2.27 -17.66
CA ILE A 65 -6.64 1.00 -18.23
C ILE A 65 -6.62 1.16 -19.74
N TYR A 66 -5.97 0.24 -20.42
CA TYR A 66 -5.96 0.12 -21.86
C TYR A 66 -6.82 -1.07 -22.25
N ASP A 67 -8.01 -0.80 -22.76
CA ASP A 67 -8.85 -1.79 -23.41
C ASP A 67 -8.81 -1.50 -24.92
N THR A 68 -8.06 -2.31 -25.64
CA THR A 68 -7.87 -2.12 -27.08
C THR A 68 -9.00 -2.69 -27.91
N ASP A 69 -9.84 -3.55 -27.32
CA ASP A 69 -10.94 -4.24 -27.99
C ASP A 69 -12.27 -4.01 -27.25
N VAL A 70 -12.68 -2.75 -27.14
CA VAL A 70 -14.05 -2.43 -26.69
C VAL A 70 -14.99 -2.72 -27.85
N ASP A 71 -15.37 -3.98 -28.03
CA ASP A 71 -16.48 -4.33 -28.91
C ASP A 71 -17.73 -3.58 -28.43
N SER A 72 -18.40 -2.91 -29.37
CA SER A 72 -19.64 -2.21 -29.13
C SER A 72 -20.82 -3.15 -28.75
N ALA A 73 -20.60 -4.46 -28.76
CA ALA A 73 -21.53 -5.46 -28.28
C ALA A 73 -21.47 -5.63 -26.76
N SER A 74 -22.62 -5.89 -26.14
CA SER A 74 -22.66 -6.20 -24.70
C SER A 74 -21.70 -7.34 -24.37
N PRO A 75 -20.86 -7.20 -23.28
CA PRO A 75 -19.92 -8.25 -22.90
C PRO A 75 -20.58 -9.62 -22.62
N VAL A 76 -21.87 -9.64 -22.31
CA VAL A 76 -22.64 -10.87 -22.12
C VAL A 76 -22.93 -11.56 -23.47
N ILE A 77 -23.23 -10.77 -24.50
CA ILE A 77 -23.55 -11.29 -25.85
C ILE A 77 -22.29 -11.77 -26.56
N SER A 78 -21.18 -11.02 -26.47
CA SER A 78 -19.90 -11.41 -27.07
C SER A 78 -19.32 -12.71 -26.49
N LYS A 79 -19.60 -13.03 -25.23
CA LYS A 79 -19.21 -14.31 -24.60
C LYS A 79 -20.07 -15.50 -25.04
N MET A 80 -21.30 -15.25 -25.55
CA MET A 80 -22.19 -16.32 -26.06
C MET A 80 -21.86 -16.71 -27.50
N GLU A 81 -21.29 -15.79 -28.30
CA GLU A 81 -21.01 -16.01 -29.70
C GLU A 81 -19.63 -16.62 -30.00
N ASN A 82 -18.68 -16.52 -29.09
CA ASN A 82 -17.26 -16.89 -29.26
C ASN A 82 -16.82 -18.07 -28.41
N ASP A 83 -17.49 -19.22 -28.51
CA ASP A 83 -17.06 -20.43 -27.78
C ASP A 83 -15.77 -21.07 -28.36
N ASN A 84 -15.17 -20.50 -29.42
CA ASN A 84 -13.99 -21.07 -30.10
C ASN A 84 -12.85 -20.10 -30.41
N SER A 85 -12.88 -18.84 -29.94
CA SER A 85 -11.72 -17.94 -30.12
C SER A 85 -10.96 -17.79 -28.80
N THR A 86 -9.86 -18.51 -28.64
CA THR A 86 -8.84 -18.39 -27.60
C THR A 86 -8.01 -17.10 -27.75
N SER A 87 -8.62 -15.98 -28.04
CA SER A 87 -7.99 -14.67 -27.87
C SER A 87 -8.28 -14.22 -26.43
N ALA A 88 -7.41 -14.54 -25.50
CA ALA A 88 -7.44 -13.96 -24.17
C ALA A 88 -7.38 -12.44 -24.32
N LYS A 89 -8.52 -11.76 -24.13
CA LYS A 89 -8.54 -10.30 -24.01
C LYS A 89 -7.64 -9.93 -22.84
N THR A 90 -6.48 -9.40 -23.15
CA THR A 90 -5.55 -8.95 -22.13
C THR A 90 -5.93 -7.50 -21.82
N ASN A 91 -6.78 -7.32 -20.80
CA ASN A 91 -6.94 -5.98 -20.22
C ASN A 91 -5.60 -5.62 -19.60
N LEU A 92 -4.91 -4.66 -20.19
CA LEU A 92 -3.63 -4.19 -19.71
C LEU A 92 -3.84 -2.87 -18.97
N ALA A 93 -3.39 -2.82 -17.75
CA ALA A 93 -3.28 -1.58 -16.98
C ALA A 93 -1.83 -1.12 -16.96
N ARG A 94 -1.63 0.19 -16.97
CA ARG A 94 -0.33 0.81 -16.81
C ARG A 94 -0.40 1.81 -15.67
N ALA A 95 0.58 1.80 -14.79
CA ALA A 95 0.70 2.77 -13.72
C ALA A 95 2.05 3.49 -13.79
N THR A 96 2.03 4.75 -13.41
CA THR A 96 3.22 5.55 -13.16
C THR A 96 3.21 5.94 -11.70
N VAL A 97 4.34 5.80 -11.01
CA VAL A 97 4.52 6.28 -9.64
C VAL A 97 5.78 7.13 -9.56
N ASN A 98 5.72 8.20 -8.80
CA ASN A 98 6.86 9.04 -8.45
C ASN A 98 7.09 8.88 -6.95
N VAL A 99 8.24 8.32 -6.59
CA VAL A 99 8.57 7.95 -5.21
C VAL A 99 9.85 8.63 -4.79
N ARG A 100 9.83 9.28 -3.64
CA ARG A 100 11.02 9.81 -2.99
C ARG A 100 11.59 8.78 -2.04
N VAL A 101 12.86 8.47 -2.21
CA VAL A 101 13.64 7.59 -1.33
C VAL A 101 14.85 8.35 -0.80
N LEU A 102 15.44 7.90 0.29
CA LEU A 102 16.74 8.41 0.73
C LEU A 102 17.84 7.74 -0.12
N ASP A 103 18.74 8.55 -0.68
CA ASP A 103 19.80 8.01 -1.56
C ASP A 103 20.98 7.50 -0.73
N ASP A 104 21.38 8.22 0.32
CA ASP A 104 22.46 7.81 1.24
C ASP A 104 21.97 7.88 2.70
N PRO A 105 21.92 6.74 3.43
CA PRO A 105 21.54 6.73 4.85
C PRO A 105 22.43 7.61 5.77
N ASN A 106 23.63 8.00 5.31
CA ASN A 106 24.54 8.85 6.06
C ASN A 106 24.34 10.35 5.80
N HIS A 107 23.49 10.71 4.84
CA HIS A 107 23.16 12.09 4.49
C HIS A 107 21.64 12.28 4.55
N GLU A 108 21.15 12.81 5.67
CA GLU A 108 19.71 12.98 5.96
C GLU A 108 18.94 13.86 4.95
N ASP A 109 19.64 14.64 4.13
CA ASP A 109 19.05 15.54 3.14
C ASP A 109 19.24 15.07 1.68
N ASP A 110 19.79 13.90 1.45
CA ASP A 110 20.06 13.41 0.10
C ASP A 110 18.92 12.51 -0.39
N PHE A 111 17.91 13.15 -0.98
CA PHE A 111 16.71 12.47 -1.49
C PHE A 111 16.79 12.24 -3.00
N LEU A 112 16.37 11.08 -3.43
CA LEU A 112 16.25 10.72 -4.84
C LEU A 112 14.78 10.50 -5.21
N ASP A 113 14.30 11.25 -6.20
CA ASP A 113 12.97 11.05 -6.77
C ASP A 113 13.06 10.05 -7.93
N ARG A 114 12.29 8.97 -7.85
CA ARG A 114 12.22 7.92 -8.86
C ARG A 114 10.86 7.88 -9.49
N LEU A 115 10.82 8.19 -10.79
CA LEU A 115 9.62 8.08 -11.61
C LEU A 115 9.67 6.76 -12.38
N GLU A 116 8.79 5.83 -12.02
CA GLU A 116 8.76 4.51 -12.63
C GLU A 116 7.39 4.19 -13.24
N VAL A 117 7.45 3.41 -14.31
CA VAL A 117 6.27 2.94 -15.04
C VAL A 117 6.29 1.42 -15.08
N ALA A 118 5.14 0.82 -14.80
CA ALA A 118 4.95 -0.62 -14.96
C ALA A 118 3.56 -0.95 -15.51
N GLU A 119 3.45 -2.15 -16.03
CA GLU A 119 2.21 -2.74 -16.53
C GLU A 119 1.76 -3.86 -15.61
N GLY A 120 0.46 -4.16 -15.63
CA GLY A 120 -0.16 -5.23 -14.87
C GLY A 120 -1.50 -5.62 -15.43
N ASN A 121 -2.05 -6.71 -14.92
CA ASN A 121 -3.37 -7.22 -15.35
C ASN A 121 -4.53 -6.37 -14.80
N SER A 122 -4.26 -5.53 -13.80
CA SER A 122 -5.21 -4.59 -13.20
C SER A 122 -4.49 -3.31 -12.79
N PRO A 123 -5.22 -2.20 -12.54
CA PRO A 123 -4.61 -0.97 -12.04
C PRO A 123 -3.82 -1.15 -10.74
N VAL A 124 -4.28 -2.02 -9.85
CA VAL A 124 -3.63 -2.30 -8.56
C VAL A 124 -2.34 -3.10 -8.77
N ASP A 125 -2.38 -4.09 -9.65
CA ASP A 125 -1.20 -4.88 -10.02
C ASP A 125 -0.13 -3.99 -10.70
N ALA A 126 -0.55 -3.12 -11.64
CA ALA A 126 0.35 -2.15 -12.26
C ALA A 126 0.97 -1.18 -11.25
N LEU A 127 0.18 -0.68 -10.27
CA LEU A 127 0.69 0.17 -9.18
C LEU A 127 1.69 -0.57 -8.29
N ALA A 128 1.39 -1.80 -7.90
CA ALA A 128 2.29 -2.63 -7.09
C ALA A 128 3.62 -2.88 -7.81
N ASN A 129 3.56 -3.21 -9.11
CA ASN A 129 4.73 -3.42 -9.94
C ASN A 129 5.56 -2.14 -10.11
N ALA A 130 4.90 -0.98 -10.29
CA ALA A 130 5.58 0.31 -10.41
C ALA A 130 6.26 0.73 -9.09
N LEU A 131 5.56 0.56 -7.94
CA LEU A 131 6.14 0.79 -6.61
C LEU A 131 7.36 -0.11 -6.38
N LYS A 132 7.22 -1.41 -6.64
CA LYS A 132 8.31 -2.36 -6.49
C LYS A 132 9.51 -1.95 -7.34
N LYS A 133 9.29 -1.60 -8.60
CA LYS A 133 10.34 -1.14 -9.51
C LYS A 133 11.06 0.12 -9.04
N ALA A 134 10.32 1.05 -8.41
CA ALA A 134 10.89 2.28 -7.85
C ALA A 134 11.71 2.02 -6.57
N LEU A 135 11.26 1.08 -5.74
CA LEU A 135 11.82 0.88 -4.40
C LEU A 135 12.97 -0.14 -4.35
N VAL A 136 12.90 -1.23 -5.14
CA VAL A 136 13.91 -2.33 -5.12
C VAL A 136 15.35 -1.85 -5.27
N PRO A 137 15.68 -0.84 -6.08
CA PRO A 137 17.07 -0.37 -6.17
C PRO A 137 17.65 0.20 -4.86
N SER A 138 16.79 0.73 -3.96
CA SER A 138 17.20 1.19 -2.62
C SER A 138 16.91 0.14 -1.54
N TYR A 139 15.92 -0.73 -1.77
CA TYR A 139 15.45 -1.75 -0.82
C TYR A 139 15.34 -3.11 -1.51
N PRO A 140 16.48 -3.82 -1.73
CA PRO A 140 16.49 -5.12 -2.42
C PRO A 140 15.64 -6.20 -1.76
N GLU A 141 15.34 -6.06 -0.47
CA GLU A 141 14.48 -6.97 0.30
C GLU A 141 13.07 -7.07 -0.29
N LEU A 142 12.60 -6.00 -0.93
CA LEU A 142 11.28 -5.95 -1.57
C LEU A 142 11.18 -6.83 -2.83
N GLU A 143 12.29 -7.35 -3.35
CA GLU A 143 12.27 -8.24 -4.53
C GLU A 143 11.44 -9.50 -4.28
N THR A 144 11.45 -10.01 -3.06
CA THR A 144 10.74 -11.24 -2.66
C THR A 144 9.30 -11.01 -2.23
N LEU A 145 8.88 -9.73 -2.12
CA LEU A 145 7.54 -9.36 -1.73
C LEU A 145 6.52 -9.68 -2.83
N GLN A 146 5.44 -10.35 -2.45
CA GLN A 146 4.29 -10.66 -3.31
C GLN A 146 2.99 -10.21 -2.67
N LEU A 147 2.09 -9.73 -3.51
CA LEU A 147 0.69 -9.52 -3.16
C LEU A 147 -0.05 -10.83 -3.42
N ILE A 148 -0.65 -11.42 -2.38
CA ILE A 148 -1.27 -12.75 -2.46
C ILE A 148 -2.79 -12.69 -2.39
N ASP A 149 -3.38 -11.63 -1.82
CA ASP A 149 -4.85 -11.46 -1.80
C ASP A 149 -5.21 -9.97 -1.85
N TYR A 150 -6.36 -9.68 -2.45
CA TYR A 150 -6.89 -8.32 -2.62
C TYR A 150 -8.41 -8.33 -2.44
N LYS A 151 -8.89 -7.71 -1.36
CA LYS A 151 -10.31 -7.65 -0.99
C LYS A 151 -10.82 -6.21 -1.02
N VAL A 152 -11.97 -6.02 -1.64
CA VAL A 152 -12.65 -4.72 -1.74
C VAL A 152 -14.06 -4.82 -1.17
N ARG A 153 -14.43 -3.85 -0.34
CA ARG A 153 -15.78 -3.74 0.19
C ARG A 153 -16.29 -2.31 0.11
N ILE A 154 -17.45 -2.13 -0.50
CA ILE A 154 -18.18 -0.86 -0.46
C ILE A 154 -18.88 -0.75 0.90
N LEU A 155 -18.64 0.36 1.64
CA LEU A 155 -19.07 0.50 3.03
C LEU A 155 -20.49 1.03 3.16
N ASP A 156 -20.92 1.90 2.27
CA ASP A 156 -22.28 2.45 2.24
C ASP A 156 -22.84 2.40 0.82
N PRO A 157 -23.42 1.25 0.42
CA PRO A 157 -23.97 1.10 -0.92
C PRO A 157 -25.14 2.06 -1.21
N ALA A 158 -25.84 2.55 -0.18
CA ALA A 158 -26.95 3.49 -0.33
C ALA A 158 -26.49 4.88 -0.79
N SER A 159 -25.26 5.26 -0.45
CA SER A 159 -24.65 6.53 -0.88
C SER A 159 -24.14 6.51 -2.33
N ALA A 160 -24.27 5.39 -3.04
CA ALA A 160 -23.91 5.20 -4.45
C ALA A 160 -22.52 5.77 -4.81
N LYS A 161 -22.48 6.92 -5.52
CA LYS A 161 -21.24 7.55 -6.00
C LYS A 161 -20.35 8.14 -4.88
N ALA A 162 -20.87 8.31 -3.67
CA ALA A 162 -20.15 8.87 -2.52
C ALA A 162 -19.74 7.79 -1.51
N ALA A 163 -20.04 6.52 -1.78
CA ALA A 163 -19.72 5.42 -0.90
C ALA A 163 -18.21 5.29 -0.72
N ALA A 164 -17.78 5.15 0.53
CA ALA A 164 -16.39 4.83 0.83
C ALA A 164 -16.10 3.35 0.49
N THR A 165 -14.91 3.09 0.03
CA THR A 165 -14.43 1.76 -0.34
C THR A 165 -13.30 1.37 0.60
N ARG A 166 -13.45 0.24 1.27
CA ARG A 166 -12.39 -0.39 2.05
C ARG A 166 -11.66 -1.38 1.18
N VAL A 167 -10.35 -1.26 1.19
CA VAL A 167 -9.41 -2.18 0.52
C VAL A 167 -8.57 -2.85 1.59
N MET A 168 -8.42 -4.17 1.49
CA MET A 168 -7.48 -4.96 2.28
C MET A 168 -6.56 -5.70 1.31
N ILE A 169 -5.27 -5.64 1.58
CA ILE A 169 -4.25 -6.29 0.76
C ILE A 169 -3.42 -7.20 1.66
N GLU A 170 -3.30 -8.45 1.25
CA GLU A 170 -2.46 -9.43 1.92
C GLU A 170 -1.16 -9.62 1.15
N PHE A 171 -0.06 -9.53 1.86
CA PHE A 171 1.30 -9.65 1.34
C PHE A 171 1.97 -10.90 1.89
N LYS A 172 2.91 -11.40 1.11
CA LYS A 172 3.82 -12.46 1.51
C LYS A 172 5.24 -12.11 1.10
N ASP A 173 6.17 -12.24 2.03
CA ASP A 173 7.59 -12.28 1.72
C ASP A 173 8.03 -13.72 1.52
N ASN A 174 8.47 -14.04 0.31
CA ASN A 174 8.89 -15.41 -0.06
C ASN A 174 10.24 -15.81 0.54
N CYS A 175 11.03 -14.85 1.04
CA CYS A 175 12.29 -15.15 1.70
C CYS A 175 12.10 -15.61 3.16
N THR A 176 11.21 -14.92 3.88
CA THR A 176 10.95 -15.16 5.31
C THR A 176 9.71 -15.99 5.56
N ASP A 177 8.87 -16.23 4.54
CA ASP A 177 7.53 -16.85 4.60
C ASP A 177 6.54 -16.09 5.50
N GLN A 178 6.85 -14.84 5.85
CA GLN A 178 5.97 -13.97 6.61
C GLN A 178 4.81 -13.46 5.75
N GLN A 179 3.64 -13.36 6.37
CA GLN A 179 2.43 -12.82 5.75
C GLN A 179 1.87 -11.72 6.64
N TRP A 180 1.30 -10.68 6.01
CA TRP A 180 0.64 -9.59 6.71
C TRP A 180 -0.42 -8.95 5.84
N THR A 181 -1.37 -8.29 6.47
CA THR A 181 -2.46 -7.60 5.79
C THR A 181 -2.49 -6.15 6.19
N THR A 182 -2.69 -5.28 5.21
CA THR A 182 -2.94 -3.85 5.40
C THR A 182 -4.35 -3.49 4.96
N VAL A 183 -4.87 -2.39 5.52
CA VAL A 183 -6.21 -1.88 5.22
C VAL A 183 -6.19 -0.39 4.98
N SER A 184 -6.92 0.05 3.96
CA SER A 184 -7.18 1.46 3.71
C SER A 184 -8.63 1.71 3.31
N VAL A 185 -9.12 2.91 3.57
CA VAL A 185 -10.47 3.35 3.22
C VAL A 185 -10.39 4.69 2.51
N ASP A 186 -10.96 4.77 1.31
CA ASP A 186 -11.09 5.99 0.54
C ASP A 186 -12.35 5.94 -0.34
N ARG A 187 -12.82 7.09 -0.81
CA ARG A 187 -13.91 7.14 -1.81
C ARG A 187 -13.46 6.67 -3.19
N ASN A 188 -12.17 6.85 -3.49
CA ASN A 188 -11.55 6.38 -4.72
C ASN A 188 -10.87 5.03 -4.43
N ILE A 189 -11.33 3.98 -5.10
CA ILE A 189 -10.79 2.63 -4.96
C ILE A 189 -9.30 2.57 -5.30
N ILE A 190 -8.83 3.37 -6.27
CA ILE A 190 -7.41 3.38 -6.65
C ILE A 190 -6.57 4.04 -5.55
N SER A 191 -7.06 5.13 -4.95
CA SER A 191 -6.40 5.78 -3.80
C SER A 191 -6.37 4.84 -2.60
N ALA A 192 -7.50 4.19 -2.26
CA ALA A 192 -7.53 3.20 -1.19
C ALA A 192 -6.55 2.04 -1.43
N SER A 193 -6.46 1.58 -2.68
CA SER A 193 -5.54 0.50 -3.06
C SER A 193 -4.09 0.93 -2.94
N LEU A 194 -3.75 2.13 -3.43
CA LEU A 194 -2.38 2.65 -3.32
C LEU A 194 -1.97 2.83 -1.86
N ASN A 195 -2.83 3.42 -1.02
CA ASN A 195 -2.52 3.59 0.40
C ASN A 195 -2.28 2.24 1.09
N ALA A 196 -3.12 1.24 0.83
CA ALA A 196 -2.90 -0.11 1.37
C ALA A 196 -1.62 -0.77 0.82
N LEU A 197 -1.25 -0.51 -0.46
CA LEU A 197 0.03 -0.95 -1.03
C LEU A 197 1.21 -0.28 -0.32
N VAL A 198 1.17 1.05 -0.16
CA VAL A 198 2.23 1.83 0.52
C VAL A 198 2.45 1.30 1.92
N ASP A 199 1.38 1.12 2.71
CA ASP A 199 1.47 0.54 4.06
C ASP A 199 2.09 -0.86 4.03
N GLY A 200 1.74 -1.69 3.04
CA GLY A 200 2.28 -3.05 2.92
C GLY A 200 3.77 -3.09 2.60
N PHE A 201 4.23 -2.19 1.72
CA PHE A 201 5.65 -2.04 1.39
C PHE A 201 6.44 -1.43 2.55
N GLU A 202 5.88 -0.42 3.23
CA GLU A 202 6.48 0.17 4.42
C GLU A 202 6.64 -0.87 5.54
N TYR A 203 5.60 -1.69 5.76
CA TYR A 203 5.66 -2.76 6.76
C TYR A 203 6.74 -3.79 6.46
N ALA A 204 6.97 -4.12 5.18
CA ALA A 204 8.06 -5.00 4.77
C ALA A 204 9.44 -4.42 5.14
N LEU A 205 9.57 -3.10 5.16
CA LEU A 205 10.81 -2.39 5.47
C LEU A 205 10.97 -2.06 6.97
N LYS A 206 10.02 -2.46 7.83
CA LYS A 206 10.15 -2.25 9.28
C LYS A 206 11.43 -2.90 9.79
N GLY A 207 12.29 -2.10 10.45
CA GLY A 207 13.57 -2.58 10.99
C GLY A 207 14.75 -2.55 10.02
N VAL A 208 14.53 -2.15 8.77
CA VAL A 208 15.62 -1.75 7.87
C VAL A 208 16.11 -0.38 8.34
N GLU A 209 17.41 -0.23 8.57
CA GLU A 209 18.02 1.07 8.88
C GLU A 209 17.93 1.92 7.60
N SER A 210 16.86 2.67 7.47
CA SER A 210 16.66 3.66 6.41
C SER A 210 16.82 5.06 6.97
N GLY A 211 17.27 5.98 6.14
CA GLY A 211 17.33 7.38 6.51
C GLY A 211 15.95 7.97 6.76
N CYS A 212 15.93 9.12 7.39
CA CYS A 212 14.75 9.66 8.04
C CYS A 212 14.01 10.67 7.16
N PHE A 213 12.76 10.39 6.77
CA PHE A 213 11.82 11.43 6.41
C PHE A 213 11.12 11.88 7.70
N ILE A 214 11.38 13.09 8.16
CA ILE A 214 10.61 13.69 9.24
C ILE A 214 9.32 14.22 8.60
N ASP A 215 8.17 13.65 8.96
CA ASP A 215 6.90 14.27 8.63
C ASP A 215 6.71 15.50 9.52
N ASP A 216 6.74 16.69 8.92
CA ASP A 216 6.23 17.90 9.54
C ASP A 216 4.68 17.78 9.59
N PHE A 217 4.17 17.33 10.74
CA PHE A 217 2.75 17.37 11.08
C PHE A 217 2.39 18.67 11.77
#